data_eb22c48d99c827cff8c973e6daef172a
#
_entry.id   eb22c48d99c827cff8c973e6daef172a
#
_cell.length_a   1.000
_cell.length_b   1.000
_cell.length_c   1.000
_cell.angle_alpha   90.00
_cell.angle_beta   90.00
_cell.angle_gamma   90.00
#
_symmetry.space_group_name_H-M   'P 1'
#
loop_
_entity.id
_entity.type
_entity.pdbx_description
1 polymer ?
#
loop_
_entity_poly.entity_id
_entity_poly.type
_entity_poly.pdbx_seq_one_letter_code
_entity_poly.pdbx_strand_id
1 'polypeptide(L)'
;MSTRNITLGHSPDPDDAFMFYALAKDLIPTQGLTFEHTLQDIQTLNERATRGELDVSAISIHAYAYVSDKYALLPSGASMGDGYGPMLVAKKVMTADEISKATVAVPGEMTSAFLALQLWLDKTASELNYKVVPFD
;
A
#
# COMPACT_ATOMS: atom_id res chain seq x y z
N MET A 1 29.61 10.16 -16.25
CA MET A 1 28.91 10.23 -14.95
C MET A 1 28.53 8.80 -14.60
N SER A 2 28.76 8.35 -13.38
CA SER A 2 28.34 7.00 -12.99
C SER A 2 26.81 6.95 -12.91
N THR A 3 26.19 6.06 -13.64
CA THR A 3 24.76 5.73 -13.52
C THR A 3 24.54 5.01 -12.19
N ARG A 4 23.54 5.42 -11.41
CA ARG A 4 23.10 4.73 -10.20
C ARG A 4 21.78 4.04 -10.47
N ASN A 5 21.73 2.73 -10.25
CA ASN A 5 20.48 1.96 -10.34
C ASN A 5 19.69 2.11 -9.04
N ILE A 6 18.39 2.34 -9.15
CA ILE A 6 17.42 2.47 -8.05
C ILE A 6 16.38 1.38 -8.21
N THR A 7 16.23 0.55 -7.20
CA THR A 7 15.14 -0.43 -7.14
C THR A 7 13.85 0.25 -6.71
N LEU A 8 12.78 0.14 -7.50
CA LEU A 8 11.52 0.82 -7.31
C LEU A 8 10.35 -0.18 -7.30
N GLY A 9 9.73 -0.36 -6.15
CA GLY A 9 8.55 -1.20 -5.99
C GLY A 9 7.25 -0.40 -6.06
N HIS A 10 6.31 -0.85 -6.86
CA HIS A 10 4.96 -0.27 -6.93
C HIS A 10 3.92 -1.31 -7.37
N SER A 11 2.63 -1.00 -7.16
CA SER A 11 1.52 -1.84 -7.55
C SER A 11 1.34 -1.85 -9.09
N PRO A 12 0.76 -2.92 -9.67
CA PRO A 12 0.29 -2.90 -11.05
C PRO A 12 -1.01 -2.11 -11.24
N ASP A 13 -1.58 -1.50 -10.20
CA ASP A 13 -2.84 -0.77 -10.24
C ASP A 13 -2.77 0.46 -11.16
N PRO A 14 -3.91 0.91 -11.73
CA PRO A 14 -3.92 2.01 -12.69
C PRO A 14 -3.38 3.35 -12.17
N ASP A 15 -3.54 3.66 -10.89
CA ASP A 15 -3.01 4.88 -10.28
C ASP A 15 -1.48 4.84 -10.18
N ASP A 16 -0.89 3.73 -9.75
CA ASP A 16 0.56 3.53 -9.75
C ASP A 16 1.10 3.50 -11.19
N ALA A 17 0.41 2.81 -12.10
CA ALA A 17 0.78 2.79 -13.50
C ALA A 17 0.81 4.21 -14.12
N PHE A 18 -0.15 5.06 -13.78
CA PHE A 18 -0.15 6.47 -14.19
C PHE A 18 1.01 7.25 -13.56
N MET A 19 1.24 7.07 -12.27
CA MET A 19 2.27 7.77 -11.50
C MET A 19 3.69 7.47 -12.01
N PHE A 20 3.98 6.22 -12.30
CA PHE A 20 5.33 5.76 -12.68
C PHE A 20 5.54 5.62 -14.19
N TYR A 21 4.53 5.90 -15.03
CA TYR A 21 4.59 5.73 -16.47
C TYR A 21 5.79 6.44 -17.12
N ALA A 22 6.01 7.68 -16.76
CA ALA A 22 7.06 8.50 -17.38
C ALA A 22 8.48 7.99 -17.02
N LEU A 23 8.66 7.45 -15.80
CA LEU A 23 9.91 6.80 -15.40
C LEU A 23 10.08 5.45 -16.11
N ALA A 24 9.04 4.64 -16.18
CA ALA A 24 9.10 3.31 -16.79
C ALA A 24 9.29 3.34 -18.31
N LYS A 25 8.99 4.48 -18.96
CA LYS A 25 9.15 4.70 -20.41
C LYS A 25 10.30 5.64 -20.76
N ASP A 26 11.14 6.00 -19.81
CA ASP A 26 12.28 6.92 -20.02
C ASP A 26 11.87 8.27 -20.67
N LEU A 27 10.67 8.78 -20.32
CA LEU A 27 10.10 10.00 -20.90
C LEU A 27 10.57 11.28 -20.20
N ILE A 28 11.23 11.16 -19.06
CA ILE A 28 11.73 12.30 -18.27
C ILE A 28 13.23 12.13 -17.97
N PRO A 29 13.99 13.23 -17.90
CA PRO A 29 15.42 13.17 -17.56
C PRO A 29 15.61 12.78 -16.09
N THR A 30 16.33 11.70 -15.86
CA THR A 30 16.58 11.14 -14.52
C THR A 30 17.96 11.51 -13.94
N GLN A 31 18.70 12.42 -14.61
CA GLN A 31 19.99 12.96 -14.14
C GLN A 31 21.03 11.87 -13.78
N GLY A 32 21.03 10.77 -14.52
CA GLY A 32 21.99 9.66 -14.31
C GLY A 32 21.48 8.57 -13.35
N LEU A 33 20.22 8.62 -12.94
CA LEU A 33 19.55 7.50 -12.28
C LEU A 33 18.90 6.58 -13.32
N THR A 34 18.95 5.30 -13.07
CA THR A 34 18.14 4.28 -13.77
C THR A 34 17.24 3.60 -12.76
N PHE A 35 16.05 3.19 -13.18
CA PHE A 35 15.05 2.59 -12.30
C PHE A 35 14.74 1.16 -12.71
N GLU A 36 14.88 0.24 -11.76
CA GLU A 36 14.47 -1.15 -11.91
C GLU A 36 13.10 -1.32 -11.23
N HIS A 37 12.05 -1.45 -12.04
CA HIS A 37 10.67 -1.56 -11.56
C HIS A 37 10.32 -2.97 -11.12
N THR A 38 9.79 -3.12 -9.91
CA THR A 38 9.23 -4.36 -9.37
C THR A 38 7.75 -4.16 -9.10
N LEU A 39 6.90 -4.90 -9.84
CA LEU A 39 5.44 -4.84 -9.72
C LEU A 39 4.96 -5.90 -8.73
N GLN A 40 4.37 -5.48 -7.61
CA GLN A 40 3.84 -6.37 -6.58
C GLN A 40 2.63 -5.72 -5.90
N ASP A 41 1.78 -6.54 -5.26
CA ASP A 41 0.69 -6.04 -4.44
C ASP A 41 1.21 -5.23 -3.24
N ILE A 42 0.36 -4.33 -2.71
CA ILE A 42 0.75 -3.38 -1.67
C ILE A 42 1.13 -4.07 -0.34
N GLN A 43 0.52 -5.21 0.00
CA GLN A 43 0.87 -5.93 1.23
C GLN A 43 2.29 -6.52 1.12
N THR A 44 2.62 -7.13 -0.02
CA THR A 44 3.97 -7.63 -0.30
C THR A 44 5.01 -6.51 -0.24
N LEU A 45 4.71 -5.34 -0.82
CA LEU A 45 5.58 -4.16 -0.74
C LEU A 45 5.74 -3.66 0.70
N ASN A 46 4.66 -3.62 1.48
CA ASN A 46 4.71 -3.28 2.91
C ASN A 46 5.66 -4.20 3.69
N GLU A 47 5.56 -5.51 3.46
CA GLU A 47 6.43 -6.52 4.09
C GLU A 47 7.89 -6.36 3.67
N ARG A 48 8.16 -6.13 2.39
CA ARG A 48 9.53 -5.86 1.89
C ARG A 48 10.12 -4.60 2.50
N ALA A 49 9.31 -3.55 2.68
CA ALA A 49 9.74 -2.32 3.32
C ALA A 49 10.19 -2.56 4.78
N THR A 50 9.54 -3.45 5.54
CA THR A 50 10.00 -3.78 6.90
C THR A 50 11.42 -4.35 6.92
N ARG A 51 11.86 -4.99 5.82
CA ARG A 51 13.20 -5.56 5.66
C ARG A 51 14.18 -4.63 4.96
N GLY A 52 13.71 -3.47 4.44
CA GLY A 52 14.57 -2.50 3.75
C GLY A 52 15.12 -3.00 2.42
N GLU A 53 14.34 -3.78 1.66
CA GLU A 53 14.80 -4.47 0.45
C GLU A 53 14.87 -3.60 -0.80
N LEU A 54 14.12 -2.50 -0.86
CA LEU A 54 14.03 -1.63 -2.02
C LEU A 54 14.55 -0.22 -1.68
N ASP A 55 15.14 0.47 -2.65
CA ASP A 55 15.55 1.86 -2.47
C ASP A 55 14.34 2.80 -2.39
N VAL A 56 13.33 2.56 -3.21
CA VAL A 56 12.04 3.29 -3.24
C VAL A 56 10.91 2.28 -3.31
N SER A 57 9.87 2.48 -2.52
CA SER A 57 8.70 1.60 -2.52
C SER A 57 7.42 2.37 -2.30
N ALA A 58 6.38 2.04 -3.06
CA ALA A 58 5.02 2.35 -2.66
C ALA A 58 4.69 1.53 -1.41
N ILE A 59 4.10 2.18 -0.42
CA ILE A 59 3.65 1.53 0.83
C ILE A 59 2.33 2.14 1.29
N SER A 60 1.58 1.38 2.06
CA SER A 60 0.43 1.91 2.79
C SER A 60 0.89 2.89 3.86
N ILE A 61 0.14 3.98 4.09
CA ILE A 61 0.47 4.93 5.16
C ILE A 61 0.47 4.25 6.54
N HIS A 62 -0.34 3.23 6.75
CA HIS A 62 -0.29 2.38 7.95
C HIS A 62 1.08 1.72 8.10
N ALA A 63 1.63 1.15 7.02
CA ALA A 63 2.92 0.48 7.05
C ALA A 63 4.07 1.44 7.38
N TYR A 64 3.96 2.73 7.03
CA TYR A 64 4.99 3.71 7.32
C TYR A 64 5.32 3.83 8.82
N ALA A 65 4.34 3.63 9.68
CA ALA A 65 4.56 3.64 11.13
C ALA A 65 5.60 2.60 11.61
N TYR A 66 5.78 1.52 10.85
CA TYR A 66 6.70 0.42 11.18
C TYR A 66 8.07 0.52 10.49
N VAL A 67 8.23 1.48 9.58
CA VAL A 67 9.45 1.60 8.74
C VAL A 67 10.04 3.02 8.73
N SER A 68 9.54 3.91 9.57
CA SER A 68 9.95 5.31 9.65
C SER A 68 11.43 5.49 10.08
N ASP A 69 12.04 4.44 10.64
CA ASP A 69 13.48 4.38 10.95
C ASP A 69 14.35 4.01 9.74
N LYS A 70 13.75 3.46 8.66
CA LYS A 70 14.43 2.98 7.45
C LYS A 70 14.14 3.85 6.22
N TYR A 71 12.93 4.39 6.14
CA TYR A 71 12.45 5.12 4.96
C TYR A 71 11.96 6.52 5.32
N ALA A 72 12.20 7.46 4.42
CA ALA A 72 11.57 8.77 4.45
C ALA A 72 10.42 8.83 3.45
N LEU A 73 9.32 9.51 3.80
CA LEU A 73 8.27 9.81 2.85
C LEU A 73 8.76 10.85 1.85
N LEU A 74 8.49 10.59 0.57
CA LEU A 74 8.71 11.59 -0.48
C LEU A 74 7.57 12.61 -0.46
N PRO A 75 7.82 13.87 -0.84
CA PRO A 75 6.79 14.91 -0.90
C PRO A 75 5.91 14.80 -2.16
N SER A 76 6.01 13.70 -2.89
CA SER A 76 5.30 13.44 -4.15
C SER A 76 5.10 11.94 -4.32
N GLY A 77 4.23 11.55 -5.26
CA GLY A 77 4.00 10.16 -5.58
C GLY A 77 3.08 9.48 -4.56
N ALA A 78 1.96 10.08 -4.23
CA ALA A 78 0.94 9.49 -3.36
C ALA A 78 -0.40 9.39 -4.08
N SER A 79 -1.09 8.27 -3.89
CA SER A 79 -2.50 8.12 -4.24
C SER A 79 -3.34 8.49 -3.02
N MET A 80 -4.14 9.53 -3.14
CA MET A 80 -4.94 10.08 -2.02
C MET A 80 -6.41 10.20 -2.40
N GLY A 81 -7.28 9.62 -1.57
CA GLY A 81 -8.73 9.84 -1.67
C GLY A 81 -9.15 11.15 -0.98
N ASP A 82 -9.96 11.95 -1.65
CA ASP A 82 -10.63 13.12 -1.08
C ASP A 82 -12.15 12.92 -1.09
N GLY A 83 -12.77 12.92 0.08
CA GLY A 83 -14.20 12.64 0.25
C GLY A 83 -14.59 11.17 0.05
N TYR A 84 -13.64 10.26 -0.11
CA TYR A 84 -13.84 8.81 -0.15
C TYR A 84 -12.65 8.07 0.50
N GLY A 85 -12.86 6.81 0.82
CA GLY A 85 -11.83 5.98 1.45
C GLY A 85 -12.08 4.49 1.21
N PRO A 86 -11.48 3.60 1.99
CA PRO A 86 -11.74 2.17 1.93
C PRO A 86 -13.23 1.88 2.06
N MET A 87 -13.75 0.98 1.24
CA MET A 87 -15.15 0.57 1.26
C MET A 87 -15.28 -0.85 1.77
N LEU A 88 -16.20 -1.04 2.70
CA LEU A 88 -16.62 -2.38 3.13
C LEU A 88 -17.77 -2.85 2.25
N VAL A 89 -17.59 -4.00 1.59
CA VAL A 89 -18.55 -4.58 0.66
C VAL A 89 -19.13 -5.86 1.26
N ALA A 90 -20.45 -6.01 1.21
CA ALA A 90 -21.14 -7.21 1.69
C ALA A 90 -22.30 -7.55 0.76
N LYS A 91 -22.78 -8.82 0.80
CA LYS A 91 -23.92 -9.29 0.02
C LYS A 91 -25.27 -8.72 0.50
N LYS A 92 -25.30 -8.17 1.71
CA LYS A 92 -26.48 -7.54 2.34
C LYS A 92 -26.03 -6.38 3.21
N VAL A 93 -26.94 -5.49 3.54
CA VAL A 93 -26.68 -4.44 4.55
C VAL A 93 -26.45 -5.10 5.90
N MET A 94 -25.39 -4.69 6.59
CA MET A 94 -24.98 -5.20 7.89
C MET A 94 -24.71 -4.02 8.83
N THR A 95 -25.02 -4.20 10.10
CA THR A 95 -24.63 -3.27 11.16
C THR A 95 -23.17 -3.44 11.55
N ALA A 96 -22.57 -2.45 12.22
CA ALA A 96 -21.19 -2.56 12.73
C ALA A 96 -21.02 -3.75 13.69
N ASP A 97 -22.03 -4.05 14.52
CA ASP A 97 -22.03 -5.20 15.44
C ASP A 97 -22.05 -6.54 14.68
N GLU A 98 -22.83 -6.67 13.60
CA GLU A 98 -22.83 -7.88 12.76
C GLU A 98 -21.48 -8.05 12.04
N ILE A 99 -20.90 -6.96 11.53
CA ILE A 99 -19.58 -6.95 10.85
C ILE A 99 -18.49 -7.35 11.83
N SER A 100 -18.49 -6.81 13.04
CA SER A 100 -17.49 -7.12 14.06
C SER A 100 -17.45 -8.59 14.48
N LYS A 101 -18.52 -9.33 14.23
CA LYS A 101 -18.66 -10.78 14.50
C LYS A 101 -18.48 -11.64 13.25
N ALA A 102 -18.43 -11.03 12.08
CA ALA A 102 -18.24 -11.73 10.82
C ALA A 102 -16.74 -11.96 10.53
N THR A 103 -16.47 -12.89 9.63
CA THR A 103 -15.11 -13.01 9.05
C THR A 103 -14.99 -12.02 7.89
N VAL A 104 -14.09 -11.06 8.01
CA VAL A 104 -13.86 -10.02 6.99
C VAL A 104 -12.65 -10.41 6.15
N ALA A 105 -12.80 -10.39 4.82
CA ALA A 105 -11.67 -10.50 3.90
C ALA A 105 -10.93 -9.15 3.86
N VAL A 106 -9.63 -9.18 4.08
CA VAL A 106 -8.78 -7.97 4.11
C VAL A 106 -7.59 -8.13 3.17
N PRO A 107 -7.10 -7.06 2.53
CA PRO A 107 -6.00 -7.14 1.57
C PRO A 107 -4.63 -7.37 2.23
N GLY A 108 -4.51 -7.13 3.53
CA GLY A 108 -3.28 -7.32 4.29
C GLY A 108 -3.29 -6.56 5.61
N GLU A 109 -2.52 -7.07 6.56
CA GLU A 109 -2.52 -6.55 7.93
C GLU A 109 -1.91 -5.15 8.05
N MET A 110 -0.99 -4.80 7.16
CA MET A 110 -0.32 -3.50 7.15
C MET A 110 -0.97 -2.50 6.21
N THR A 111 -2.12 -2.83 5.62
CA THR A 111 -2.83 -1.93 4.70
C THR A 111 -3.61 -0.85 5.45
N SER A 112 -3.72 0.34 4.86
CA SER A 112 -4.53 1.43 5.42
C SER A 112 -6.01 1.07 5.48
N ALA A 113 -6.50 0.21 4.58
CA ALA A 113 -7.86 -0.29 4.59
C ALA A 113 -8.15 -1.13 5.85
N PHE A 114 -7.22 -1.99 6.26
CA PHE A 114 -7.39 -2.78 7.49
C PHE A 114 -7.31 -1.92 8.74
N LEU A 115 -6.40 -0.93 8.79
CA LEU A 115 -6.38 0.04 9.87
C LEU A 115 -7.70 0.82 9.98
N ALA A 116 -8.24 1.29 8.84
CA ALA A 116 -9.52 2.01 8.82
C ALA A 116 -10.67 1.15 9.35
N LEU A 117 -10.72 -0.15 9.02
CA LEU A 117 -11.69 -1.10 9.56
C LEU A 117 -11.58 -1.22 11.09
N GLN A 118 -10.37 -1.34 11.62
CA GLN A 118 -10.11 -1.44 13.05
C GLN A 118 -10.58 -0.17 13.78
N LEU A 119 -10.22 1.00 13.26
CA LEU A 119 -10.64 2.29 13.82
C LEU A 119 -12.16 2.50 13.76
N TRP A 120 -12.79 2.12 12.65
CA TRP A 120 -14.23 2.27 12.50
C TRP A 120 -15.03 1.36 13.45
N LEU A 121 -14.53 0.15 13.73
CA LEU A 121 -15.16 -0.79 14.66
C LEU A 121 -14.74 -0.58 16.13
N ASP A 122 -13.80 0.31 16.38
CA ASP A 122 -13.14 0.49 17.70
C ASP A 122 -12.59 -0.85 18.24
N LYS A 123 -11.84 -1.55 17.39
CA LYS A 123 -11.26 -2.88 17.68
C LYS A 123 -9.84 -3.00 17.19
N THR A 124 -9.06 -3.79 17.90
CA THR A 124 -7.73 -4.23 17.44
C THR A 124 -7.84 -5.43 16.50
N ALA A 125 -6.77 -5.73 15.76
CA ALA A 125 -6.71 -6.89 14.88
C ALA A 125 -7.00 -8.21 15.63
N SER A 126 -6.53 -8.35 16.88
CA SER A 126 -6.73 -9.55 17.70
C SER A 126 -8.20 -9.77 18.15
N GLU A 127 -9.03 -8.74 18.05
CA GLU A 127 -10.46 -8.79 18.41
C GLU A 127 -11.36 -9.03 17.20
N LEU A 128 -10.79 -9.06 15.99
CA LEU A 128 -11.52 -9.23 14.74
C LEU A 128 -11.29 -10.63 14.15
N ASN A 129 -12.35 -11.20 13.59
CA ASN A 129 -12.22 -12.36 12.73
C ASN A 129 -11.96 -11.88 11.30
N TYR A 130 -10.76 -12.06 10.78
CA TYR A 130 -10.43 -11.68 9.42
C TYR A 130 -9.61 -12.76 8.71
N LYS A 131 -9.56 -12.66 7.41
CA LYS A 131 -8.73 -13.48 6.55
C LYS A 131 -8.03 -12.59 5.54
N VAL A 132 -6.71 -12.65 5.49
CA VAL A 132 -5.94 -12.01 4.42
C VAL A 132 -6.22 -12.74 3.11
N VAL A 133 -6.57 -12.00 2.07
CA VAL A 133 -6.84 -12.51 0.73
C VAL A 133 -6.05 -11.68 -0.29
N PRO A 134 -5.61 -12.27 -1.39
CA PRO A 134 -5.01 -11.50 -2.49
C PRO A 134 -5.97 -10.39 -2.95
N PHE A 135 -5.38 -9.28 -3.41
CA PHE A 135 -6.10 -8.06 -3.76
C PHE A 135 -6.17 -7.85 -5.28
N ASP A 136 -5.98 -8.84 -6.05
CA ASP A 136 -5.99 -8.87 -7.53
C ASP A 136 -7.22 -9.58 -8.11
#